data_c21f0a55eab1a6dd568b6035c5a577a4
#
_entry.id   c21f0a55eab1a6dd568b6035c5a577a4
#
_cell.length_a   1.000
_cell.length_b   1.000
_cell.length_c   1.000
_cell.angle_alpha   90.00
_cell.angle_beta   90.00
_cell.angle_gamma   90.00
#
_symmetry.space_group_name_H-M   'P 1'
#
loop_
_entity.id
_entity.type
_entity.pdbx_description
1 polymer ?
#
loop_
_entity_poly.entity_id
_entity_poly.type
_entity_poly.pdbx_seq_one_letter_code
_entity_poly.pdbx_strand_id
1 'polypeptide(L)'
;TIVAGLLLMIFIIPAVGQSQTNNITVDQAIEIALKNNLGLKASAQRIEQGTLLIASANDINKTDIYFNRDQNNIAPNNVPLNVWGIGQSIQFPTVYGAQRKVLQGKAQLITDQYKLDKYIVTKEVSKSYYEIVYWQQMLIDYNYLDSIYTTFEYAAKRRFDQGETNYLEKLTAETKKKEVSLKLNQIKESIQKSYILLNQWLQTDTSFTVSDTEFKRITLKPVEANLHPVVNYYEDAMKLSNLQVSLEKQKLLPDLNASVFQGLNNGIGKKSYLGFQVGASIPLWRGSQRSKISAAKLETNILLDESNNYKAQLTTKYEALQSDLRQYEEGLIYYETTGKKLTEETLFHANIAYKNGEINFLQYIQLLDNAKSIETNYITTLFQYNMTVLEANYLMK
;
A
#
# COMPACT_ATOMS: atom_id res chain seq x y z
N THR A 1 -30.59 36.09 61.94
CA THR A 1 -29.50 35.19 61.66
C THR A 1 -29.44 34.98 60.12
N ILE A 2 -28.53 35.71 59.46
CA ILE A 2 -28.25 35.68 58.00
C ILE A 2 -27.10 34.72 57.84
N VAL A 3 -27.33 33.62 57.06
CA VAL A 3 -26.29 32.67 56.63
C VAL A 3 -25.85 33.10 55.26
N ALA A 4 -24.63 33.60 55.13
CA ALA A 4 -23.99 33.91 53.87
C ALA A 4 -23.38 32.64 53.28
N GLY A 5 -23.93 32.18 52.14
CA GLY A 5 -23.39 31.07 51.34
C GLY A 5 -22.24 31.56 50.45
N LEU A 6 -21.04 31.09 50.71
CA LEU A 6 -19.84 31.32 49.87
C LEU A 6 -19.87 30.40 48.68
N LEU A 7 -20.13 30.94 47.47
CA LEU A 7 -20.08 30.18 46.20
C LEU A 7 -18.63 30.11 45.74
N LEU A 8 -18.02 28.93 45.89
CA LEU A 8 -16.67 28.65 45.41
C LEU A 8 -16.74 28.36 43.88
N MET A 9 -16.39 29.37 43.08
CA MET A 9 -16.20 29.17 41.61
C MET A 9 -14.89 28.43 41.37
N ILE A 10 -14.98 27.14 41.06
CA ILE A 10 -13.83 26.34 40.58
C ILE A 10 -13.61 26.73 39.12
N PHE A 11 -12.57 27.51 38.84
CA PHE A 11 -12.06 27.72 37.48
C PHE A 11 -11.35 26.46 37.05
N ILE A 12 -12.02 25.67 36.19
CA ILE A 12 -11.36 24.58 35.44
C ILE A 12 -10.54 25.26 34.36
N ILE A 13 -9.25 25.43 34.59
CA ILE A 13 -8.28 25.79 33.56
C ILE A 13 -8.12 24.55 32.67
N PRO A 14 -8.47 24.59 31.37
CA PRO A 14 -8.15 23.49 30.51
C PRO A 14 -6.63 23.37 30.47
N ALA A 15 -6.11 22.24 30.95
CA ALA A 15 -4.71 21.89 30.77
C ALA A 15 -4.48 21.80 29.25
N VAL A 16 -3.83 22.81 28.68
CA VAL A 16 -3.26 22.73 27.33
C VAL A 16 -2.20 21.65 27.43
N GLY A 17 -2.58 20.44 27.04
CA GLY A 17 -1.66 19.32 26.91
C GLY A 17 -0.56 19.75 25.96
N GLN A 18 0.67 19.93 26.47
CA GLN A 18 1.85 19.98 25.62
C GLN A 18 1.86 18.68 24.80
N SER A 19 1.55 18.78 23.53
CA SER A 19 1.71 17.70 22.55
C SER A 19 3.21 17.37 22.57
N GLN A 20 3.59 16.31 23.30
CA GLN A 20 4.93 15.75 23.19
C GLN A 20 5.08 15.25 21.75
N THR A 21 5.85 15.98 20.95
CA THR A 21 6.26 15.53 19.62
C THR A 21 7.22 14.37 19.83
N ASN A 22 6.77 13.16 19.50
CA ASN A 22 7.59 11.97 19.57
C ASN A 22 8.51 11.92 18.37
N ASN A 23 9.83 11.85 18.59
CA ASN A 23 10.79 11.55 17.53
C ASN A 23 10.67 10.07 17.18
N ILE A 24 10.41 9.77 15.92
CA ILE A 24 10.27 8.40 15.44
C ILE A 24 11.32 8.07 14.38
N THR A 25 11.84 6.84 14.45
CA THR A 25 12.70 6.25 13.39
C THR A 25 11.84 5.70 12.25
N VAL A 26 12.47 5.37 11.12
CA VAL A 26 11.77 4.74 9.98
C VAL A 26 11.12 3.42 10.39
N ASP A 27 11.77 2.61 11.22
CA ASP A 27 11.21 1.34 11.69
C ASP A 27 9.99 1.55 12.58
N GLN A 28 10.04 2.53 13.49
CA GLN A 28 8.90 2.92 14.33
C GLN A 28 7.74 3.47 13.48
N ALA A 29 8.03 4.26 12.44
CA ALA A 29 7.02 4.73 11.51
C ALA A 29 6.32 3.56 10.79
N ILE A 30 7.09 2.57 10.34
CA ILE A 30 6.57 1.34 9.75
C ILE A 30 5.68 0.58 10.74
N GLU A 31 6.11 0.38 11.97
CA GLU A 31 5.31 -0.30 13.00
C GLU A 31 3.99 0.40 13.27
N ILE A 32 4.00 1.74 13.41
CA ILE A 32 2.80 2.56 13.59
C ILE A 32 1.85 2.36 12.41
N ALA A 33 2.35 2.44 11.17
CA ALA A 33 1.54 2.25 9.97
C ALA A 33 0.94 0.85 9.91
N LEU A 34 1.75 -0.20 10.15
CA LEU A 34 1.27 -1.59 10.14
C LEU A 34 0.20 -1.87 11.20
N LYS A 35 0.23 -1.15 12.31
CA LYS A 35 -0.76 -1.27 13.41
C LYS A 35 -2.04 -0.48 13.15
N ASN A 36 -1.92 0.74 12.60
CA ASN A 36 -3.02 1.69 12.55
C ASN A 36 -3.75 1.69 11.20
N ASN A 37 -3.04 1.41 10.09
CA ASN A 37 -3.57 1.56 8.75
C ASN A 37 -4.88 0.78 8.54
N LEU A 38 -5.96 1.50 8.24
CA LEU A 38 -7.31 0.94 8.09
C LEU A 38 -7.41 0.04 6.86
N GLY A 39 -6.62 0.29 5.81
CA GLY A 39 -6.53 -0.58 4.65
C GLY A 39 -6.00 -1.97 5.03
N LEU A 40 -4.94 -2.03 5.85
CA LEU A 40 -4.40 -3.29 6.37
C LEU A 40 -5.37 -3.99 7.32
N LYS A 41 -6.07 -3.25 8.18
CA LYS A 41 -7.11 -3.82 9.04
C LYS A 41 -8.24 -4.43 8.22
N ALA A 42 -8.69 -3.75 7.16
CA ALA A 42 -9.69 -4.29 6.25
C ALA A 42 -9.18 -5.55 5.52
N SER A 43 -7.92 -5.56 5.06
CA SER A 43 -7.33 -6.75 4.43
C SER A 43 -7.19 -7.91 5.40
N ALA A 44 -6.87 -7.66 6.68
CA ALA A 44 -6.86 -8.69 7.73
C ALA A 44 -8.27 -9.27 7.97
N GLN A 45 -9.31 -8.44 8.01
CA GLN A 45 -10.70 -8.90 8.12
C GLN A 45 -11.14 -9.73 6.91
N ARG A 46 -10.63 -9.45 5.70
CA ARG A 46 -10.88 -10.30 4.53
C ARG A 46 -10.29 -11.69 4.68
N ILE A 47 -9.15 -11.86 5.36
CA ILE A 47 -8.59 -13.20 5.68
C ILE A 47 -9.56 -13.97 6.58
N GLU A 48 -10.07 -13.33 7.62
CA GLU A 48 -11.06 -13.94 8.50
C GLU A 48 -12.34 -14.32 7.74
N GLN A 49 -12.87 -13.41 6.93
CA GLN A 49 -14.02 -13.65 6.05
C GLN A 49 -13.78 -14.86 5.12
N GLY A 50 -12.61 -14.89 4.44
CA GLY A 50 -12.25 -15.99 3.55
C GLY A 50 -12.17 -17.32 4.28
N THR A 51 -11.67 -17.32 5.51
CA THR A 51 -11.59 -18.53 6.36
C THR A 51 -12.98 -19.01 6.77
N LEU A 52 -13.87 -18.11 7.17
CA LEU A 52 -15.26 -18.43 7.51
C LEU A 52 -16.01 -19.03 6.31
N LEU A 53 -15.75 -18.53 5.10
CA LEU A 53 -16.38 -19.03 3.87
C LEU A 53 -15.96 -20.47 3.52
N ILE A 54 -14.88 -21.00 4.08
CA ILE A 54 -14.51 -22.41 3.86
C ILE A 54 -15.58 -23.37 4.36
N ALA A 55 -16.29 -23.02 5.44
CA ALA A 55 -17.38 -23.82 5.98
C ALA A 55 -18.59 -23.92 5.02
N SER A 56 -18.80 -22.90 4.17
CA SER A 56 -19.86 -22.91 3.15
C SER A 56 -19.62 -23.91 2.00
N ALA A 57 -18.49 -24.60 1.99
CA ALA A 57 -18.24 -25.66 1.02
C ALA A 57 -19.29 -26.80 1.08
N ASN A 58 -19.90 -27.00 2.24
CA ASN A 58 -20.92 -28.02 2.47
C ASN A 58 -22.34 -27.42 2.38
N ASP A 59 -22.55 -26.44 1.50
CA ASP A 59 -23.88 -25.87 1.25
C ASP A 59 -24.78 -26.91 0.57
N ILE A 60 -25.54 -27.61 1.41
CA ILE A 60 -26.50 -28.61 0.97
C ILE A 60 -27.78 -27.88 0.50
N ASN A 61 -28.32 -28.31 -0.64
CA ASN A 61 -29.57 -27.77 -1.16
C ASN A 61 -30.68 -27.78 -0.09
N LYS A 62 -31.59 -26.82 -0.20
CA LYS A 62 -32.76 -26.76 0.71
C LYS A 62 -33.53 -28.05 0.65
N THR A 63 -34.06 -28.47 1.81
CA THR A 63 -34.98 -29.59 1.91
C THR A 63 -36.32 -29.20 1.33
N ASP A 64 -36.83 -29.99 0.41
CA ASP A 64 -38.15 -29.81 -0.20
C ASP A 64 -39.20 -30.46 0.65
N ILE A 65 -40.20 -29.70 1.09
CA ILE A 65 -41.41 -30.20 1.73
C ILE A 65 -42.54 -29.97 0.75
N TYR A 66 -43.23 -31.03 0.35
CA TYR A 66 -44.24 -30.94 -0.67
C TYR A 66 -45.53 -31.65 -0.26
N PHE A 67 -46.63 -31.13 -0.78
CA PHE A 67 -47.95 -31.77 -0.78
C PHE A 67 -48.39 -31.97 -2.22
N ASN A 68 -48.80 -33.18 -2.54
CA ASN A 68 -49.36 -33.52 -3.83
C ASN A 68 -50.73 -34.24 -3.65
N ARG A 69 -51.69 -33.87 -4.46
CA ARG A 69 -52.99 -34.56 -4.55
C ARG A 69 -52.98 -35.31 -5.88
N ASP A 70 -52.76 -36.63 -5.82
CA ASP A 70 -52.65 -37.47 -7.01
C ASP A 70 -54.00 -38.11 -7.35
N GLN A 71 -54.59 -37.63 -8.43
CA GLN A 71 -55.85 -38.16 -8.97
C GLN A 71 -55.62 -39.37 -9.91
N ASN A 72 -54.43 -39.55 -10.39
CA ASN A 72 -54.06 -40.68 -11.25
C ASN A 72 -53.83 -41.98 -10.46
N ASN A 73 -53.50 -41.85 -9.18
CA ASN A 73 -53.31 -42.97 -8.27
C ASN A 73 -54.61 -43.22 -7.48
N ILE A 74 -55.66 -43.58 -8.17
CA ILE A 74 -56.94 -43.88 -7.57
C ILE A 74 -56.89 -45.25 -6.95
N ALA A 75 -57.06 -45.33 -5.63
CA ALA A 75 -57.23 -46.59 -4.91
C ALA A 75 -58.54 -47.27 -5.27
N PRO A 76 -58.76 -48.54 -4.90
CA PRO A 76 -59.98 -49.27 -5.22
C PRO A 76 -61.28 -48.56 -4.78
N ASN A 77 -61.22 -47.56 -3.95
CA ASN A 77 -62.37 -46.75 -3.47
C ASN A 77 -62.62 -45.46 -4.29
N ASN A 78 -61.97 -45.26 -5.43
CA ASN A 78 -62.07 -44.10 -6.30
C ASN A 78 -61.75 -42.72 -5.63
N VAL A 79 -60.99 -42.71 -4.55
CA VAL A 79 -60.59 -41.46 -3.86
C VAL A 79 -59.13 -41.12 -4.19
N PRO A 80 -58.83 -39.87 -4.53
CA PRO A 80 -57.45 -39.42 -4.80
C PRO A 80 -56.54 -39.66 -3.60
N LEU A 81 -55.28 -39.94 -3.87
CA LEU A 81 -54.22 -40.04 -2.86
C LEU A 81 -53.70 -38.66 -2.51
N ASN A 82 -53.71 -38.28 -1.25
CA ASN A 82 -53.04 -37.09 -0.74
C ASN A 82 -51.63 -37.52 -0.23
N VAL A 83 -50.60 -36.96 -0.85
CA VAL A 83 -49.21 -37.30 -0.56
C VAL A 83 -48.49 -36.13 0.09
N TRP A 84 -47.95 -36.36 1.28
CA TRP A 84 -47.03 -35.45 1.94
C TRP A 84 -45.63 -36.06 1.85
N GLY A 85 -44.64 -35.26 1.47
CA GLY A 85 -43.28 -35.76 1.34
C GLY A 85 -42.24 -34.76 1.74
N ILE A 86 -41.06 -35.28 2.07
CA ILE A 86 -39.84 -34.55 2.33
C ILE A 86 -38.79 -35.10 1.38
N GLY A 87 -38.16 -34.22 0.60
CA GLY A 87 -37.13 -34.56 -0.33
C GLY A 87 -35.82 -33.81 -0.05
N GLN A 88 -34.72 -34.44 -0.30
CA GLN A 88 -33.39 -33.83 -0.22
C GLN A 88 -32.59 -34.15 -1.50
N SER A 89 -32.05 -33.11 -2.12
CA SER A 89 -31.09 -33.21 -3.20
C SER A 89 -29.70 -32.82 -2.69
N ILE A 90 -28.70 -33.60 -3.02
CA ILE A 90 -27.30 -33.33 -2.72
C ILE A 90 -26.47 -33.46 -4.01
N GLN A 91 -25.47 -32.59 -4.16
CA GLN A 91 -24.47 -32.77 -5.20
C GLN A 91 -23.66 -34.05 -4.94
N PHE A 92 -23.00 -34.57 -5.97
CA PHE A 92 -22.13 -35.71 -5.75
C PHE A 92 -21.08 -35.41 -4.68
N PRO A 93 -20.83 -36.30 -3.69
CA PRO A 93 -20.02 -35.98 -2.51
C PRO A 93 -18.63 -35.39 -2.80
N THR A 94 -17.99 -35.78 -3.93
CA THR A 94 -16.69 -35.26 -4.33
C THR A 94 -16.73 -33.78 -4.75
N VAL A 95 -17.90 -33.24 -5.15
CA VAL A 95 -18.10 -31.83 -5.50
C VAL A 95 -17.86 -30.95 -4.28
N TYR A 96 -18.40 -31.32 -3.10
CA TYR A 96 -18.19 -30.59 -1.86
C TYR A 96 -16.71 -30.56 -1.45
N GLY A 97 -15.99 -31.70 -1.65
CA GLY A 97 -14.54 -31.76 -1.43
C GLY A 97 -13.75 -30.83 -2.36
N ALA A 98 -14.13 -30.78 -3.64
CA ALA A 98 -13.53 -29.88 -4.62
C ALA A 98 -13.85 -28.42 -4.32
N GLN A 99 -15.11 -28.11 -3.95
CA GLN A 99 -15.55 -26.78 -3.50
C GLN A 99 -14.73 -26.28 -2.30
N ARG A 100 -14.54 -27.15 -1.30
CA ARG A 100 -13.72 -26.82 -0.14
C ARG A 100 -12.30 -26.46 -0.51
N LYS A 101 -11.65 -27.21 -1.42
CA LYS A 101 -10.30 -26.89 -1.90
C LYS A 101 -10.24 -25.56 -2.62
N VAL A 102 -11.25 -25.23 -3.44
CA VAL A 102 -11.35 -23.91 -4.10
C VAL A 102 -11.47 -22.79 -3.07
N LEU A 103 -12.31 -22.94 -2.04
CA LEU A 103 -12.47 -21.93 -0.98
C LEU A 103 -11.19 -21.77 -0.15
N GLN A 104 -10.48 -22.85 0.13
CA GLN A 104 -9.16 -22.82 0.77
C GLN A 104 -8.13 -22.09 -0.09
N GLY A 105 -8.10 -22.35 -1.41
CA GLY A 105 -7.23 -21.63 -2.34
C GLY A 105 -7.56 -20.15 -2.41
N LYS A 106 -8.85 -19.77 -2.37
CA LYS A 106 -9.27 -18.35 -2.31
C LYS A 106 -8.82 -17.68 -1.01
N ALA A 107 -8.95 -18.34 0.13
CA ALA A 107 -8.50 -17.82 1.42
C ALA A 107 -6.96 -17.63 1.44
N GLN A 108 -6.21 -18.54 0.82
CA GLN A 108 -4.77 -18.39 0.65
C GLN A 108 -4.42 -17.16 -0.20
N LEU A 109 -5.09 -16.99 -1.33
CA LEU A 109 -4.86 -15.83 -2.22
C LEU A 109 -5.17 -14.49 -1.52
N ILE A 110 -6.21 -14.44 -0.68
CA ILE A 110 -6.51 -13.28 0.16
C ILE A 110 -5.36 -13.00 1.15
N THR A 111 -4.76 -14.07 1.70
CA THR A 111 -3.60 -13.96 2.59
C THR A 111 -2.38 -13.39 1.86
N ASP A 112 -2.16 -13.80 0.61
CA ASP A 112 -1.06 -13.27 -0.19
C ASP A 112 -1.29 -11.81 -0.59
N GLN A 113 -2.55 -11.43 -0.88
CA GLN A 113 -2.92 -10.04 -1.07
C GLN A 113 -2.62 -9.17 0.17
N TYR A 114 -2.91 -9.67 1.37
CA TYR A 114 -2.56 -8.97 2.61
C TYR A 114 -1.05 -8.77 2.77
N LYS A 115 -0.24 -9.76 2.38
CA LYS A 115 1.24 -9.60 2.38
C LYS A 115 1.69 -8.52 1.40
N LEU A 116 1.05 -8.45 0.21
CA LEU A 116 1.29 -7.39 -0.76
C LEU A 116 0.91 -6.01 -0.21
N ASP A 117 -0.25 -5.89 0.43
CA ASP A 117 -0.69 -4.64 1.04
C ASP A 117 0.29 -4.18 2.13
N LYS A 118 0.74 -5.10 2.99
CA LYS A 118 1.80 -4.83 3.99
C LYS A 118 3.09 -4.34 3.34
N TYR A 119 3.52 -5.00 2.30
CA TYR A 119 4.72 -4.66 1.56
C TYR A 119 4.63 -3.24 0.96
N ILE A 120 3.50 -2.89 0.34
CA ILE A 120 3.26 -1.56 -0.22
C ILE A 120 3.29 -0.49 0.87
N VAL A 121 2.58 -0.70 1.98
CA VAL A 121 2.56 0.23 3.11
C VAL A 121 3.98 0.45 3.65
N THR A 122 4.75 -0.61 3.86
CA THR A 122 6.13 -0.52 4.37
C THR A 122 7.02 0.28 3.41
N LYS A 123 6.89 0.05 2.10
CA LYS A 123 7.63 0.77 1.07
C LYS A 123 7.29 2.28 1.07
N GLU A 124 6.01 2.60 1.03
CA GLU A 124 5.57 3.99 0.92
C GLU A 124 5.85 4.79 2.19
N VAL A 125 5.75 4.17 3.38
CA VAL A 125 6.18 4.78 4.65
C VAL A 125 7.67 5.10 4.61
N SER A 126 8.51 4.16 4.16
CA SER A 126 9.95 4.38 4.07
C SER A 126 10.29 5.54 3.13
N LYS A 127 9.65 5.58 1.95
CA LYS A 127 9.84 6.66 0.99
C LYS A 127 9.44 8.03 1.56
N SER A 128 8.25 8.12 2.12
CA SER A 128 7.74 9.37 2.71
C SER A 128 8.59 9.84 3.88
N TYR A 129 9.12 8.92 4.70
CA TYR A 129 10.03 9.21 5.79
C TYR A 129 11.33 9.86 5.31
N TYR A 130 12.01 9.23 4.34
CA TYR A 130 13.28 9.75 3.82
C TYR A 130 13.10 11.01 2.96
N GLU A 131 11.92 11.26 2.40
CA GLU A 131 11.60 12.53 1.75
C GLU A 131 11.57 13.68 2.77
N ILE A 132 11.05 13.45 3.99
CA ILE A 132 11.10 14.45 5.06
C ILE A 132 12.55 14.75 5.45
N VAL A 133 13.38 13.71 5.64
CA VAL A 133 14.80 13.90 6.00
C VAL A 133 15.54 14.70 4.92
N TYR A 134 15.28 14.44 3.64
CA TYR A 134 15.82 15.21 2.52
C TYR A 134 15.45 16.70 2.61
N TRP A 135 14.16 17.00 2.77
CA TRP A 135 13.71 18.38 2.85
C TRP A 135 14.21 19.11 4.10
N GLN A 136 14.39 18.40 5.22
CA GLN A 136 15.01 18.96 6.42
C GLN A 136 16.49 19.32 6.19
N GLN A 137 17.23 18.48 5.48
CA GLN A 137 18.60 18.80 5.09
C GLN A 137 18.66 20.02 4.17
N MET A 138 17.78 20.07 3.16
CA MET A 138 17.65 21.25 2.29
C MET A 138 17.28 22.52 3.07
N LEU A 139 16.45 22.41 4.12
CA LEU A 139 16.10 23.53 4.97
C LEU A 139 17.33 24.10 5.70
N ILE A 140 18.22 23.24 6.20
CA ILE A 140 19.46 23.65 6.88
C ILE A 140 20.32 24.46 5.92
N ASP A 141 20.54 23.96 4.69
CA ASP A 141 21.39 24.62 3.72
C ASP A 141 20.82 25.95 3.24
N TYR A 142 19.52 26.01 2.97
CA TYR A 142 18.87 27.24 2.54
C TYR A 142 18.70 28.27 3.67
N ASN A 143 18.60 27.87 4.93
CA ASN A 143 18.70 28.81 6.05
C ASN A 143 20.10 29.46 6.15
N TYR A 144 21.15 28.68 5.89
CA TYR A 144 22.52 29.23 5.84
C TYR A 144 22.64 30.25 4.69
N LEU A 145 22.17 29.93 3.48
CA LEU A 145 22.17 30.86 2.35
C LEU A 145 21.34 32.13 2.66
N ASP A 146 20.17 31.97 3.26
CA ASP A 146 19.30 33.10 3.65
C ASP A 146 20.01 34.08 4.60
N SER A 147 20.78 33.56 5.54
CA SER A 147 21.55 34.39 6.46
C SER A 147 22.66 35.19 5.73
N ILE A 148 23.36 34.56 4.79
CA ILE A 148 24.40 35.19 3.99
C ILE A 148 23.80 36.30 3.12
N TYR A 149 22.76 35.99 2.35
CA TYR A 149 22.15 36.98 1.43
C TYR A 149 21.42 38.10 2.16
N THR A 150 20.91 37.86 3.37
CA THR A 150 20.39 38.94 4.23
C THR A 150 21.47 39.94 4.62
N THR A 151 22.66 39.41 4.98
CA THR A 151 23.80 40.25 5.32
C THR A 151 24.29 41.05 4.10
N PHE A 152 24.32 40.42 2.93
CA PHE A 152 24.73 41.08 1.68
C PHE A 152 23.75 42.16 1.19
N GLU A 153 22.45 41.87 1.26
CA GLU A 153 21.41 42.85 0.92
C GLU A 153 21.57 44.11 1.77
N TYR A 154 21.73 43.91 3.08
CA TYR A 154 21.95 45.04 3.99
C TYR A 154 23.24 45.83 3.69
N ALA A 155 24.37 45.14 3.46
CA ALA A 155 25.64 45.77 3.13
C ALA A 155 25.60 46.51 1.81
N ALA A 156 25.06 45.90 0.73
CA ALA A 156 24.94 46.50 -0.59
C ALA A 156 24.04 47.76 -0.59
N LYS A 157 22.92 47.70 0.17
CA LYS A 157 22.04 48.85 0.35
C LYS A 157 22.76 50.01 1.02
N ARG A 158 23.48 49.77 2.16
CA ARG A 158 24.24 50.81 2.86
C ARG A 158 25.31 51.46 1.95
N ARG A 159 26.10 50.63 1.25
CA ARG A 159 27.16 51.14 0.35
C ARG A 159 26.57 51.93 -0.79
N PHE A 160 25.42 51.55 -1.33
CA PHE A 160 24.71 52.32 -2.35
C PHE A 160 24.24 53.66 -1.83
N ASP A 161 23.62 53.70 -0.65
CA ASP A 161 23.15 54.94 0.00
C ASP A 161 24.29 55.89 0.33
N GLN A 162 25.53 55.37 0.52
CA GLN A 162 26.76 56.12 0.77
C GLN A 162 27.50 56.52 -0.56
N GLY A 163 27.01 56.05 -1.70
CA GLY A 163 27.66 56.33 -2.99
C GLY A 163 28.89 55.46 -3.27
N GLU A 164 29.14 54.43 -2.45
CA GLU A 164 30.32 53.56 -2.54
C GLU A 164 30.16 52.39 -3.54
N THR A 165 28.94 52.15 -4.02
CA THR A 165 28.68 51.10 -4.99
C THR A 165 27.59 51.53 -5.99
N ASN A 166 27.44 50.77 -7.09
CA ASN A 166 26.46 51.04 -8.13
C ASN A 166 25.11 50.36 -7.81
N TYR A 167 24.07 50.85 -8.54
CA TYR A 167 22.71 50.32 -8.40
C TYR A 167 22.58 48.83 -8.77
N LEU A 168 23.41 48.31 -9.68
CA LEU A 168 23.38 46.93 -10.11
C LEU A 168 23.78 45.97 -8.97
N GLU A 169 24.80 46.33 -8.18
CA GLU A 169 25.20 45.54 -7.00
C GLU A 169 24.07 45.43 -5.98
N LYS A 170 23.43 46.59 -5.66
CA LYS A 170 22.27 46.61 -4.77
C LYS A 170 21.13 45.73 -5.30
N LEU A 171 20.77 45.88 -6.59
CA LEU A 171 19.69 45.14 -7.23
C LEU A 171 19.98 43.62 -7.23
N THR A 172 21.22 43.23 -7.51
CA THR A 172 21.66 41.80 -7.48
C THR A 172 21.51 41.21 -6.08
N ALA A 173 21.98 41.94 -5.05
CA ALA A 173 21.86 41.45 -3.66
C ALA A 173 20.38 41.27 -3.24
N GLU A 174 19.52 42.25 -3.57
CA GLU A 174 18.08 42.20 -3.29
C GLU A 174 17.41 41.03 -4.03
N THR A 175 17.74 40.82 -5.31
CA THR A 175 17.18 39.74 -6.14
C THR A 175 17.58 38.39 -5.55
N LYS A 176 18.86 38.17 -5.23
CA LYS A 176 19.35 36.93 -4.64
C LYS A 176 18.69 36.63 -3.29
N LYS A 177 18.54 37.62 -2.43
CA LYS A 177 17.84 37.45 -1.16
C LYS A 177 16.38 37.00 -1.37
N LYS A 178 15.66 37.62 -2.31
CA LYS A 178 14.27 37.27 -2.63
C LYS A 178 14.17 35.85 -3.22
N GLU A 179 15.09 35.46 -4.12
CA GLU A 179 15.15 34.10 -4.68
C GLU A 179 15.33 33.05 -3.58
N VAL A 180 16.30 33.24 -2.67
CA VAL A 180 16.56 32.31 -1.57
C VAL A 180 15.39 32.25 -0.58
N SER A 181 14.79 33.42 -0.26
CA SER A 181 13.61 33.47 0.62
C SER A 181 12.41 32.73 0.02
N LEU A 182 12.17 32.86 -1.29
CA LEU A 182 11.12 32.11 -1.99
C LEU A 182 11.40 30.60 -1.92
N LYS A 183 12.62 30.19 -2.20
CA LYS A 183 13.02 28.78 -2.14
C LYS A 183 12.89 28.19 -0.73
N LEU A 184 13.26 28.96 0.28
CA LEU A 184 13.09 28.58 1.70
C LEU A 184 11.63 28.33 2.07
N ASN A 185 10.72 29.20 1.61
CA ASN A 185 9.29 28.99 1.79
C ASN A 185 8.78 27.73 1.08
N GLN A 186 9.22 27.51 -0.16
CA GLN A 186 8.88 26.28 -0.89
C GLN A 186 9.36 25.02 -0.17
N ILE A 187 10.56 25.05 0.42
CA ILE A 187 11.09 23.92 1.21
C ILE A 187 10.22 23.67 2.46
N LYS A 188 9.83 24.74 3.18
CA LYS A 188 8.94 24.60 4.35
C LYS A 188 7.61 23.96 3.99
N GLU A 189 6.99 24.39 2.88
CA GLU A 189 5.76 23.79 2.35
C GLU A 189 5.97 22.32 1.94
N SER A 190 7.13 22.00 1.35
CA SER A 190 7.48 20.62 0.98
C SER A 190 7.61 19.71 2.22
N ILE A 191 8.22 20.21 3.31
CA ILE A 191 8.28 19.50 4.58
C ILE A 191 6.87 19.21 5.11
N GLN A 192 6.02 20.24 5.17
CA GLN A 192 4.66 20.09 5.64
C GLN A 192 3.88 19.07 4.80
N LYS A 193 3.98 19.16 3.47
CA LYS A 193 3.37 18.20 2.55
C LYS A 193 3.87 16.78 2.80
N SER A 194 5.17 16.58 2.98
CA SER A 194 5.75 15.25 3.23
C SER A 194 5.28 14.65 4.56
N TYR A 195 5.09 15.46 5.61
CA TYR A 195 4.47 15.00 6.86
C TYR A 195 2.99 14.59 6.67
N ILE A 196 2.23 15.34 5.88
CA ILE A 196 0.83 14.99 5.55
C ILE A 196 0.78 13.65 4.81
N LEU A 197 1.66 13.46 3.81
CA LEU A 197 1.74 12.21 3.06
C LEU A 197 2.20 11.03 3.93
N LEU A 198 3.14 11.23 4.82
CA LEU A 198 3.54 10.18 5.77
C LEU A 198 2.36 9.83 6.69
N ASN A 199 1.63 10.81 7.22
CA ASN A 199 0.48 10.55 8.09
C ASN A 199 -0.70 9.87 7.37
N GLN A 200 -0.81 10.02 6.04
CA GLN A 200 -1.76 9.24 5.23
C GLN A 200 -1.56 7.73 5.43
N TRP A 201 -0.30 7.30 5.62
CA TRP A 201 0.04 5.89 5.84
C TRP A 201 -0.01 5.50 7.32
N LEU A 202 0.47 6.39 8.22
CA LEU A 202 0.52 6.15 9.67
C LEU A 202 -0.86 6.14 10.30
N GLN A 203 -1.76 7.01 9.83
CA GLN A 203 -3.13 7.18 10.33
C GLN A 203 -3.16 7.33 11.87
N THR A 204 -2.38 8.28 12.36
CA THR A 204 -2.27 8.61 13.78
C THR A 204 -2.64 10.08 14.03
N ASP A 205 -3.31 10.33 15.14
CA ASP A 205 -3.63 11.68 15.62
C ASP A 205 -2.47 12.28 16.45
N THR A 206 -1.43 11.47 16.72
CA THR A 206 -0.28 11.91 17.52
C THR A 206 0.69 12.71 16.65
N SER A 207 1.10 13.90 17.11
CA SER A 207 2.16 14.66 16.46
C SER A 207 3.50 13.94 16.60
N PHE A 208 4.25 13.87 15.51
CA PHE A 208 5.58 13.23 15.48
C PHE A 208 6.56 14.04 14.63
N THR A 209 7.83 13.83 14.88
CA THR A 209 8.94 14.32 14.06
C THR A 209 9.83 13.15 13.69
N VAL A 210 10.55 13.26 12.57
CA VAL A 210 11.53 12.23 12.18
C VAL A 210 12.80 12.39 13.03
N SER A 211 13.39 11.28 13.46
CA SER A 211 14.55 11.28 14.34
C SER A 211 15.87 11.45 13.60
N ASP A 212 15.93 11.13 12.30
CA ASP A 212 17.14 11.19 11.50
C ASP A 212 17.50 12.65 11.21
N THR A 213 18.64 13.09 11.75
CA THR A 213 19.18 14.44 11.59
C THR A 213 20.20 14.54 10.48
N GLU A 214 20.76 13.41 10.05
CA GLU A 214 21.73 13.31 8.96
C GLU A 214 21.17 12.48 7.81
N PHE A 215 21.28 13.03 6.61
CA PHE A 215 20.86 12.36 5.40
C PHE A 215 22.01 11.49 4.87
N LYS A 216 21.95 10.16 5.17
CA LYS A 216 22.99 9.19 4.84
C LYS A 216 22.56 8.24 3.73
N ARG A 217 23.54 7.58 3.10
CA ARG A 217 23.28 6.52 2.11
C ARG A 217 22.57 5.34 2.75
N ILE A 218 21.49 4.91 2.11
CA ILE A 218 20.79 3.67 2.44
C ILE A 218 21.54 2.50 1.81
N THR A 219 21.65 1.39 2.55
CA THR A 219 22.34 0.20 2.06
C THR A 219 21.46 -0.57 1.07
N LEU A 220 22.04 -0.86 -0.11
CA LEU A 220 21.42 -1.80 -1.04
C LEU A 220 21.52 -3.22 -0.46
N LYS A 221 20.37 -3.89 -0.33
CA LYS A 221 20.30 -5.26 0.16
C LYS A 221 20.64 -6.25 -0.96
N PRO A 222 21.25 -7.42 -0.65
CA PRO A 222 21.47 -8.45 -1.64
C PRO A 222 20.13 -8.96 -2.21
N VAL A 223 20.15 -9.29 -3.49
CA VAL A 223 18.98 -9.74 -4.24
C VAL A 223 18.61 -11.16 -3.83
N GLU A 224 17.40 -11.36 -3.34
CA GLU A 224 16.76 -12.66 -3.15
C GLU A 224 15.65 -12.85 -4.20
N ALA A 225 16.04 -13.19 -5.43
CA ALA A 225 15.18 -13.16 -6.62
C ALA A 225 13.89 -14.01 -6.56
N ASN A 226 13.70 -14.86 -5.54
CA ASN A 226 12.59 -15.82 -5.48
C ASN A 226 11.49 -15.46 -4.48
N LEU A 227 11.53 -14.30 -3.83
CA LEU A 227 10.65 -13.99 -2.70
C LEU A 227 9.68 -12.81 -2.94
N HIS A 228 9.62 -12.26 -4.15
CA HIS A 228 8.72 -11.13 -4.40
C HIS A 228 7.26 -11.54 -4.18
N PRO A 229 6.49 -10.87 -3.30
CA PRO A 229 5.14 -11.30 -2.91
C PRO A 229 4.17 -11.45 -4.09
N VAL A 230 4.34 -10.69 -5.18
CA VAL A 230 3.53 -10.81 -6.39
C VAL A 230 3.80 -12.12 -7.13
N VAL A 231 5.02 -12.64 -7.11
CA VAL A 231 5.34 -13.94 -7.74
C VAL A 231 4.60 -15.06 -7.02
N ASN A 232 4.64 -15.05 -5.68
CA ASN A 232 3.90 -16.00 -4.86
C ASN A 232 2.38 -15.90 -5.07
N TYR A 233 1.86 -14.68 -5.22
CA TYR A 233 0.45 -14.44 -5.55
C TYR A 233 0.06 -15.10 -6.86
N TYR A 234 0.84 -14.94 -7.94
CA TYR A 234 0.55 -15.61 -9.22
C TYR A 234 0.65 -17.13 -9.14
N GLU A 235 1.62 -17.66 -8.38
CA GLU A 235 1.74 -19.12 -8.19
C GLU A 235 0.50 -19.68 -7.49
N ASP A 236 0.02 -19.03 -6.43
CA ASP A 236 -1.16 -19.48 -5.71
C ASP A 236 -2.45 -19.21 -6.50
N ALA A 237 -2.51 -18.16 -7.32
CA ALA A 237 -3.59 -17.92 -8.27
C ALA A 237 -3.70 -19.03 -9.33
N MET A 238 -2.56 -19.48 -9.88
CA MET A 238 -2.54 -20.62 -10.81
C MET A 238 -2.97 -21.94 -10.15
N LYS A 239 -2.54 -22.18 -8.87
CA LYS A 239 -3.02 -23.33 -8.10
C LYS A 239 -4.53 -23.28 -7.90
N LEU A 240 -5.07 -22.12 -7.52
CA LEU A 240 -6.51 -21.89 -7.37
C LEU A 240 -7.27 -22.14 -8.68
N SER A 241 -6.77 -21.63 -9.80
CA SER A 241 -7.37 -21.85 -11.13
C SER A 241 -7.43 -23.34 -11.48
N ASN A 242 -6.38 -24.12 -11.22
CA ASN A 242 -6.37 -25.57 -11.39
C ASN A 242 -7.40 -26.28 -10.49
N LEU A 243 -7.59 -25.82 -9.26
CA LEU A 243 -8.64 -26.32 -8.37
C LEU A 243 -10.05 -26.03 -8.92
N GLN A 244 -10.25 -24.84 -9.52
CA GLN A 244 -11.49 -24.47 -10.20
C GLN A 244 -11.77 -25.37 -11.40
N VAL A 245 -10.76 -25.66 -12.24
CA VAL A 245 -10.89 -26.65 -13.32
C VAL A 245 -11.35 -28.01 -12.77
N SER A 246 -10.76 -28.45 -11.67
CA SER A 246 -11.13 -29.71 -11.02
C SER A 246 -12.58 -29.68 -10.53
N LEU A 247 -13.00 -28.60 -9.87
CA LEU A 247 -14.38 -28.41 -9.41
C LEU A 247 -15.38 -28.47 -10.58
N GLU A 248 -15.11 -27.73 -11.67
CA GLU A 248 -16.01 -27.75 -12.84
C GLU A 248 -16.09 -29.13 -13.51
N LYS A 249 -15.03 -29.94 -13.44
CA LYS A 249 -15.10 -31.34 -13.89
C LYS A 249 -15.97 -32.20 -12.97
N GLN A 250 -15.89 -32.01 -11.63
CA GLN A 250 -16.72 -32.75 -10.68
C GLN A 250 -18.22 -32.49 -10.85
N LYS A 251 -18.62 -31.29 -11.28
CA LYS A 251 -20.00 -30.93 -11.59
C LYS A 251 -20.61 -31.68 -12.80
N LEU A 252 -19.84 -32.51 -13.51
CA LEU A 252 -20.33 -33.45 -14.52
C LEU A 252 -20.87 -34.74 -13.90
N LEU A 253 -20.63 -34.97 -12.61
CA LEU A 253 -21.15 -36.13 -11.87
C LEU A 253 -22.63 -35.94 -11.57
N PRO A 254 -23.40 -37.01 -11.43
CA PRO A 254 -24.84 -36.91 -11.14
C PRO A 254 -25.11 -36.43 -9.72
N ASP A 255 -26.12 -35.56 -9.54
CA ASP A 255 -26.62 -35.24 -8.23
C ASP A 255 -27.52 -36.37 -7.70
N LEU A 256 -27.52 -36.56 -6.38
CA LEU A 256 -28.27 -37.60 -5.71
C LEU A 256 -29.52 -37.01 -5.05
N ASN A 257 -30.65 -37.70 -5.23
CA ASN A 257 -31.93 -37.28 -4.65
C ASN A 257 -32.49 -38.42 -3.81
N ALA A 258 -33.00 -38.06 -2.64
CA ALA A 258 -33.74 -38.97 -1.81
C ALA A 258 -35.02 -38.29 -1.28
N SER A 259 -36.12 -39.02 -1.25
CA SER A 259 -37.36 -38.50 -0.63
C SER A 259 -38.08 -39.62 0.14
N VAL A 260 -38.76 -39.23 1.20
CA VAL A 260 -39.70 -40.04 1.94
C VAL A 260 -41.08 -39.37 1.89
N PHE A 261 -42.10 -40.16 1.66
CA PHE A 261 -43.45 -39.61 1.51
C PHE A 261 -44.48 -40.55 2.13
N GLN A 262 -45.58 -39.96 2.56
CA GLN A 262 -46.75 -40.66 3.07
C GLN A 262 -47.95 -40.31 2.23
N GLY A 263 -48.54 -41.32 1.59
CA GLY A 263 -49.80 -41.25 0.89
C GLY A 263 -50.97 -41.57 1.80
N LEU A 264 -51.99 -40.73 1.85
CA LEU A 264 -53.17 -40.87 2.64
C LEU A 264 -54.39 -40.97 1.73
N ASN A 265 -55.08 -42.10 1.81
CA ASN A 265 -56.37 -42.25 1.17
C ASN A 265 -57.50 -42.09 2.21
N ASN A 266 -58.30 -41.02 2.09
CA ASN A 266 -59.34 -40.64 3.07
C ASN A 266 -60.74 -41.18 2.76
N GLY A 267 -60.91 -42.11 1.81
CA GLY A 267 -62.15 -42.76 1.50
C GLY A 267 -62.55 -43.91 2.46
N ILE A 268 -63.64 -44.59 2.13
CA ILE A 268 -64.06 -45.80 2.88
C ILE A 268 -62.92 -46.81 2.85
N GLY A 269 -62.47 -47.26 4.03
CA GLY A 269 -61.29 -48.15 4.14
C GLY A 269 -59.96 -47.37 4.12
N LYS A 270 -59.87 -46.22 4.84
CA LYS A 270 -58.66 -45.39 4.96
C LYS A 270 -57.38 -46.23 5.09
N LYS A 271 -56.46 -45.97 4.21
CA LYS A 271 -55.12 -46.58 4.23
C LYS A 271 -54.05 -45.52 4.14
N SER A 272 -52.97 -45.75 4.88
CA SER A 272 -51.74 -44.97 4.87
C SER A 272 -50.64 -45.75 4.17
N TYR A 273 -49.93 -45.14 3.27
CA TYR A 273 -48.83 -45.75 2.51
C TYR A 273 -47.58 -44.96 2.76
N LEU A 274 -46.55 -45.58 3.32
CA LEU A 274 -45.22 -44.99 3.43
C LEU A 274 -44.43 -45.44 2.21
N GLY A 275 -43.80 -44.46 1.56
CA GLY A 275 -42.90 -44.72 0.41
C GLY A 275 -41.60 -43.98 0.53
N PHE A 276 -40.62 -44.46 -0.14
CA PHE A 276 -39.33 -43.75 -0.35
C PHE A 276 -38.96 -43.78 -1.83
N GLN A 277 -38.22 -42.77 -2.24
CA GLN A 277 -37.68 -42.66 -3.60
C GLN A 277 -36.22 -42.26 -3.53
N VAL A 278 -35.37 -42.95 -4.29
CA VAL A 278 -33.96 -42.57 -4.50
C VAL A 278 -33.74 -42.39 -5.99
N GLY A 279 -33.06 -41.33 -6.37
CA GLY A 279 -32.83 -40.98 -7.76
C GLY A 279 -31.47 -40.34 -7.97
N ALA A 280 -31.10 -40.21 -9.24
CA ALA A 280 -29.91 -39.49 -9.64
C ALA A 280 -30.26 -38.52 -10.79
N SER A 281 -29.86 -37.26 -10.67
CA SER A 281 -30.00 -36.25 -11.71
C SER A 281 -28.72 -36.20 -12.55
N ILE A 282 -28.80 -36.69 -13.80
CA ILE A 282 -27.65 -36.80 -14.69
C ILE A 282 -27.64 -35.64 -15.67
N PRO A 283 -26.54 -34.86 -15.81
CA PRO A 283 -26.44 -33.78 -16.78
C PRO A 283 -26.34 -34.34 -18.21
N LEU A 284 -27.48 -34.44 -18.90
CA LEU A 284 -27.53 -34.90 -20.30
C LEU A 284 -26.91 -33.88 -21.25
N TRP A 285 -27.18 -32.59 -21.01
CA TRP A 285 -26.69 -31.46 -21.81
C TRP A 285 -25.36 -30.93 -21.28
N ARG A 286 -24.26 -31.49 -21.76
CA ARG A 286 -22.91 -31.22 -21.25
C ARG A 286 -22.21 -30.01 -21.91
N GLY A 287 -22.83 -29.36 -22.90
CA GLY A 287 -22.22 -28.28 -23.69
C GLY A 287 -21.80 -27.11 -22.78
N SER A 288 -22.72 -26.60 -21.96
CA SER A 288 -22.45 -25.51 -21.03
C SER A 288 -21.31 -25.85 -20.03
N GLN A 289 -21.35 -27.05 -19.46
CA GLN A 289 -20.32 -27.45 -18.49
C GLN A 289 -18.94 -27.64 -19.15
N ARG A 290 -18.88 -28.13 -20.38
CA ARG A 290 -17.63 -28.19 -21.16
C ARG A 290 -17.06 -26.82 -21.43
N SER A 291 -17.90 -25.82 -21.75
CA SER A 291 -17.46 -24.43 -21.94
C SER A 291 -16.91 -23.84 -20.67
N LYS A 292 -17.52 -24.09 -19.49
CA LYS A 292 -16.99 -23.66 -18.18
C LYS A 292 -15.63 -24.28 -17.88
N ILE A 293 -15.45 -25.57 -18.17
CA ILE A 293 -14.16 -26.26 -18.00
C ILE A 293 -13.10 -25.66 -18.93
N SER A 294 -13.46 -25.35 -20.19
CA SER A 294 -12.53 -24.75 -21.15
C SER A 294 -12.14 -23.33 -20.73
N ALA A 295 -13.10 -22.53 -20.26
CA ALA A 295 -12.85 -21.20 -19.74
C ALA A 295 -11.93 -21.23 -18.50
N ALA A 296 -12.18 -22.14 -17.55
CA ALA A 296 -11.31 -22.30 -16.36
C ALA A 296 -9.88 -22.74 -16.74
N LYS A 297 -9.70 -23.55 -17.77
CA LYS A 297 -8.36 -23.90 -18.28
C LYS A 297 -7.66 -22.70 -18.92
N LEU A 298 -8.41 -21.90 -19.68
CA LEU A 298 -7.87 -20.71 -20.32
C LEU A 298 -7.42 -19.69 -19.27
N GLU A 299 -8.16 -19.56 -18.16
CA GLU A 299 -7.77 -18.74 -17.00
C GLU A 299 -6.39 -19.12 -16.45
N THR A 300 -6.08 -20.42 -16.39
CA THR A 300 -4.74 -20.87 -15.95
C THR A 300 -3.65 -20.39 -16.92
N ASN A 301 -3.91 -20.41 -18.22
CA ASN A 301 -2.95 -19.90 -19.22
C ASN A 301 -2.80 -18.38 -19.13
N ILE A 302 -3.90 -17.65 -18.93
CA ILE A 302 -3.89 -16.19 -18.73
C ILE A 302 -3.00 -15.85 -17.53
N LEU A 303 -3.19 -16.49 -16.39
CA LEU A 303 -2.39 -16.27 -15.19
C LEU A 303 -0.90 -16.61 -15.40
N LEU A 304 -0.59 -17.61 -16.21
CA LEU A 304 0.78 -17.95 -16.56
C LEU A 304 1.43 -16.83 -17.40
N ASP A 305 0.71 -16.33 -18.41
CA ASP A 305 1.19 -15.25 -19.27
C ASP A 305 1.35 -13.95 -18.49
N GLU A 306 0.40 -13.62 -17.60
CA GLU A 306 0.50 -12.47 -16.71
C GLU A 306 1.69 -12.58 -15.74
N SER A 307 1.92 -13.78 -15.16
CA SER A 307 3.08 -14.05 -14.31
C SER A 307 4.40 -13.84 -15.05
N ASN A 308 4.49 -14.38 -16.29
CA ASN A 308 5.69 -14.24 -17.13
C ASN A 308 5.92 -12.78 -17.53
N ASN A 309 4.86 -12.06 -17.91
CA ASN A 309 4.93 -10.64 -18.21
C ASN A 309 5.39 -9.83 -17.00
N TYR A 310 4.84 -10.11 -15.80
CA TYR A 310 5.27 -9.46 -14.59
C TYR A 310 6.76 -9.70 -14.27
N LYS A 311 7.21 -10.96 -14.39
CA LYS A 311 8.63 -11.31 -14.19
C LYS A 311 9.55 -10.57 -15.18
N ALA A 312 9.17 -10.45 -16.43
CA ALA A 312 9.92 -9.69 -17.43
C ALA A 312 9.99 -8.19 -17.07
N GLN A 313 8.85 -7.59 -16.67
CA GLN A 313 8.82 -6.20 -16.20
C GLN A 313 9.69 -6.00 -14.95
N LEU A 314 9.66 -6.95 -14.02
CA LEU A 314 10.47 -6.90 -12.79
C LEU A 314 11.97 -6.88 -13.12
N THR A 315 12.40 -7.75 -14.03
CA THR A 315 13.81 -7.83 -14.49
C THR A 315 14.23 -6.53 -15.15
N THR A 316 13.46 -6.04 -16.12
CA THR A 316 13.76 -4.77 -16.82
C THR A 316 13.79 -3.58 -15.86
N LYS A 317 12.84 -3.51 -14.91
CA LYS A 317 12.82 -2.46 -13.90
C LYS A 317 14.07 -2.51 -13.01
N TYR A 318 14.49 -3.70 -12.62
CA TYR A 318 15.71 -3.87 -11.82
C TYR A 318 16.98 -3.43 -12.58
N GLU A 319 17.11 -3.81 -13.84
CA GLU A 319 18.23 -3.38 -14.70
C GLU A 319 18.25 -1.85 -14.85
N ALA A 320 17.10 -1.21 -15.03
CA ALA A 320 16.99 0.24 -15.06
C ALA A 320 17.44 0.88 -13.75
N LEU A 321 16.95 0.37 -12.59
CA LEU A 321 17.37 0.86 -11.27
C LEU A 321 18.87 0.68 -11.04
N GLN A 322 19.47 -0.41 -11.51
CA GLN A 322 20.93 -0.59 -11.43
C GLN A 322 21.69 0.45 -12.27
N SER A 323 21.15 0.83 -13.43
CA SER A 323 21.74 1.89 -14.26
C SER A 323 21.66 3.25 -13.54
N ASP A 324 20.51 3.58 -12.96
CA ASP A 324 20.33 4.81 -12.17
C ASP A 324 21.26 4.84 -10.97
N LEU A 325 21.40 3.71 -10.25
CA LEU A 325 22.33 3.61 -9.11
C LEU A 325 23.77 3.89 -9.50
N ARG A 326 24.26 3.32 -10.62
CA ARG A 326 25.63 3.61 -11.11
C ARG A 326 25.80 5.09 -11.43
N GLN A 327 24.82 5.71 -12.10
CA GLN A 327 24.88 7.14 -12.44
C GLN A 327 24.94 8.01 -11.18
N TYR A 328 24.07 7.74 -10.19
CA TYR A 328 24.08 8.52 -8.94
C TYR A 328 25.33 8.27 -8.11
N GLU A 329 25.84 7.04 -8.08
CA GLU A 329 27.05 6.70 -7.36
C GLU A 329 28.29 7.43 -7.89
N GLU A 330 28.42 7.59 -9.21
CA GLU A 330 29.49 8.41 -9.82
C GLU A 330 29.42 9.86 -9.32
N GLY A 331 28.22 10.45 -9.27
CA GLY A 331 28.01 11.80 -8.74
C GLY A 331 28.35 11.92 -7.26
N LEU A 332 28.00 10.92 -6.45
CA LEU A 332 28.32 10.90 -5.01
C LEU A 332 29.82 10.74 -4.77
N ILE A 333 30.48 9.85 -5.51
CA ILE A 333 31.95 9.66 -5.43
C ILE A 333 32.66 10.96 -5.81
N TYR A 334 32.25 11.63 -6.89
CA TYR A 334 32.82 12.92 -7.28
C TYR A 334 32.77 13.94 -6.14
N TYR A 335 31.61 14.09 -5.51
CA TYR A 335 31.45 15.03 -4.40
C TYR A 335 32.35 14.66 -3.22
N GLU A 336 32.33 13.39 -2.79
CA GLU A 336 33.04 12.92 -1.60
C GLU A 336 34.56 12.97 -1.76
N THR A 337 35.09 12.73 -2.97
CA THR A 337 36.50 12.72 -3.24
C THR A 337 37.07 14.10 -3.63
N THR A 338 36.25 14.92 -4.29
CA THR A 338 36.73 16.16 -4.93
C THR A 338 35.83 17.35 -4.63
N GLY A 339 34.53 17.23 -4.86
CA GLY A 339 33.58 18.33 -4.82
C GLY A 339 33.48 18.99 -3.45
N LYS A 340 33.51 18.23 -2.37
CA LYS A 340 33.47 18.75 -1.00
C LYS A 340 34.67 19.66 -0.71
N LYS A 341 35.86 19.19 -1.03
CA LYS A 341 37.11 19.96 -0.85
C LYS A 341 37.10 21.25 -1.69
N LEU A 342 36.71 21.14 -2.97
CA LEU A 342 36.57 22.32 -3.84
C LEU A 342 35.56 23.34 -3.32
N THR A 343 34.42 22.88 -2.81
CA THR A 343 33.41 23.74 -2.20
C THR A 343 33.97 24.49 -0.99
N GLU A 344 34.61 23.77 -0.05
CA GLU A 344 35.19 24.33 1.17
C GLU A 344 36.32 25.33 0.85
N GLU A 345 37.23 24.98 -0.03
CA GLU A 345 38.34 25.87 -0.48
C GLU A 345 37.81 27.10 -1.20
N THR A 346 36.85 26.93 -2.12
CA THR A 346 36.22 28.05 -2.84
C THR A 346 35.54 29.03 -1.87
N LEU A 347 34.75 28.55 -0.95
CA LEU A 347 34.08 29.39 0.05
C LEU A 347 35.04 30.10 0.95
N PHE A 348 36.10 29.42 1.41
CA PHE A 348 37.13 29.98 2.27
C PHE A 348 37.92 31.08 1.57
N HIS A 349 38.47 30.81 0.38
CA HIS A 349 39.28 31.78 -0.34
C HIS A 349 38.45 32.94 -0.90
N ALA A 350 37.22 32.68 -1.38
CA ALA A 350 36.34 33.74 -1.85
C ALA A 350 35.98 34.72 -0.70
N ASN A 351 35.77 34.24 0.51
CA ASN A 351 35.48 35.08 1.66
C ASN A 351 36.70 35.98 2.03
N ILE A 352 37.91 35.44 1.97
CA ILE A 352 39.16 36.20 2.22
C ILE A 352 39.36 37.24 1.13
N ALA A 353 39.30 36.85 -0.15
CA ALA A 353 39.53 37.75 -1.28
C ALA A 353 38.51 38.88 -1.31
N TYR A 354 37.24 38.60 -0.97
CA TYR A 354 36.20 39.64 -0.87
C TYR A 354 36.48 40.62 0.29
N LYS A 355 36.86 40.13 1.47
CA LYS A 355 37.19 40.98 2.63
C LYS A 355 38.41 41.86 2.37
N ASN A 356 39.39 41.36 1.60
CA ASN A 356 40.60 42.11 1.23
C ASN A 356 40.35 43.08 0.05
N GLY A 357 39.19 43.06 -0.60
CA GLY A 357 38.87 43.86 -1.76
C GLY A 357 39.50 43.35 -3.07
N GLU A 358 40.05 42.12 -3.09
CA GLU A 358 40.68 41.51 -4.27
C GLU A 358 39.65 41.08 -5.32
N ILE A 359 38.41 40.76 -4.90
CA ILE A 359 37.28 40.47 -5.78
C ILE A 359 36.10 41.37 -5.42
N ASN A 360 35.33 41.71 -6.43
CA ASN A 360 34.10 42.49 -6.23
C ASN A 360 32.92 41.62 -5.74
N PHE A 361 31.83 42.27 -5.35
CA PHE A 361 30.65 41.61 -4.82
C PHE A 361 30.04 40.59 -5.80
N LEU A 362 29.93 40.92 -7.08
CA LEU A 362 29.34 40.02 -8.08
C LEU A 362 30.19 38.76 -8.28
N GLN A 363 31.50 38.90 -8.28
CA GLN A 363 32.42 37.75 -8.35
C GLN A 363 32.30 36.86 -7.10
N TYR A 364 32.18 37.47 -5.92
CA TYR A 364 31.97 36.70 -4.69
C TYR A 364 30.65 35.90 -4.72
N ILE A 365 29.53 36.53 -5.11
CA ILE A 365 28.23 35.86 -5.25
C ILE A 365 28.29 34.69 -6.22
N GLN A 366 28.97 34.87 -7.35
CA GLN A 366 29.12 33.80 -8.35
C GLN A 366 29.91 32.61 -7.80
N LEU A 367 30.97 32.83 -7.05
CA LEU A 367 31.77 31.77 -6.40
C LEU A 367 30.94 31.07 -5.32
N LEU A 368 30.18 31.82 -4.52
CA LEU A 368 29.27 31.27 -3.52
C LEU A 368 28.19 30.39 -4.15
N ASP A 369 27.54 30.90 -5.20
CA ASP A 369 26.49 30.14 -5.92
C ASP A 369 27.07 28.83 -6.52
N ASN A 370 28.23 28.90 -7.14
CA ASN A 370 28.89 27.71 -7.71
C ASN A 370 29.23 26.67 -6.63
N ALA A 371 29.81 27.09 -5.52
CA ALA A 371 30.16 26.21 -4.41
C ALA A 371 28.91 25.57 -3.80
N LYS A 372 27.87 26.36 -3.56
CA LYS A 372 26.60 25.87 -2.99
C LYS A 372 25.81 25.00 -3.95
N SER A 373 25.92 25.25 -5.27
CA SER A 373 25.34 24.36 -6.28
C SER A 373 25.92 22.95 -6.21
N ILE A 374 27.23 22.81 -6.00
CA ILE A 374 27.89 21.50 -5.84
C ILE A 374 27.30 20.76 -4.62
N GLU A 375 27.14 21.42 -3.49
CA GLU A 375 26.60 20.85 -2.26
C GLU A 375 25.11 20.47 -2.39
N THR A 376 24.31 21.37 -2.97
CA THR A 376 22.88 21.10 -3.20
C THR A 376 22.66 19.95 -4.18
N ASN A 377 23.49 19.87 -5.24
CA ASN A 377 23.46 18.77 -6.19
C ASN A 377 23.82 17.44 -5.51
N TYR A 378 24.81 17.42 -4.59
CA TYR A 378 25.12 16.23 -3.82
C TYR A 378 23.92 15.73 -3.00
N ILE A 379 23.28 16.62 -2.24
CA ILE A 379 22.11 16.25 -1.41
C ILE A 379 20.98 15.71 -2.28
N THR A 380 20.75 16.35 -3.45
CA THR A 380 19.72 15.90 -4.40
C THR A 380 20.08 14.54 -5.00
N THR A 381 21.33 14.34 -5.39
CA THR A 381 21.83 13.05 -5.93
C THR A 381 21.74 11.96 -4.86
N LEU A 382 22.08 12.26 -3.61
CA LEU A 382 21.96 11.34 -2.49
C LEU A 382 20.47 10.94 -2.24
N PHE A 383 19.56 11.90 -2.38
CA PHE A 383 18.14 11.63 -2.29
C PHE A 383 17.67 10.67 -3.40
N GLN A 384 18.06 10.95 -4.64
CA GLN A 384 17.71 10.09 -5.79
C GLN A 384 18.33 8.70 -5.63
N TYR A 385 19.58 8.60 -5.22
CA TYR A 385 20.25 7.33 -4.89
C TYR A 385 19.45 6.55 -3.83
N ASN A 386 19.13 7.18 -2.71
CA ASN A 386 18.38 6.54 -1.62
C ASN A 386 16.97 6.08 -2.06
N MET A 387 16.25 6.89 -2.84
CA MET A 387 14.95 6.49 -3.39
C MET A 387 15.07 5.28 -4.33
N THR A 388 16.12 5.26 -5.15
CA THR A 388 16.41 4.15 -6.07
C THR A 388 16.80 2.88 -5.30
N VAL A 389 17.64 3.01 -4.25
CA VAL A 389 17.97 1.88 -3.34
C VAL A 389 16.72 1.35 -2.64
N LEU A 390 15.84 2.22 -2.14
CA LEU A 390 14.57 1.78 -1.55
C LEU A 390 13.72 1.02 -2.56
N GLU A 391 13.56 1.56 -3.77
CA GLU A 391 12.80 0.88 -4.82
C GLU A 391 13.42 -0.48 -5.16
N ALA A 392 14.74 -0.57 -5.29
CA ALA A 392 15.45 -1.82 -5.55
C ALA A 392 15.32 -2.83 -4.40
N ASN A 393 15.47 -2.38 -3.14
CA ASN A 393 15.32 -3.22 -1.96
C ASN A 393 13.92 -3.81 -1.81
N TYR A 394 12.89 -3.08 -2.29
CA TYR A 394 11.51 -3.56 -2.30
C TYR A 394 11.14 -4.30 -3.60
N LEU A 395 11.89 -4.18 -4.67
CA LEU A 395 11.63 -4.90 -5.91
C LEU A 395 12.04 -6.38 -5.83
N MET A 396 12.97 -6.70 -4.94
CA MET A 396 13.69 -7.98 -4.89
C MET A 396 13.51 -8.74 -3.56
N LYS A 397 12.51 -8.31 -2.76
CA LYS A 397 12.28 -8.87 -1.41
C LYS A 397 11.22 -9.95 -1.40
#